data_5cf389e940e326af75d2581c826ff3cd
#
_entry.id   5cf389e940e326af75d2581c826ff3cd
#
_cell.length_a   1.000
_cell.length_b   1.000
_cell.length_c   1.000
_cell.angle_alpha   90.00
_cell.angle_beta   90.00
_cell.angle_gamma   90.00
#
_symmetry.space_group_name_H-M   'P 1'
#
loop_
_entity.id
_entity.type
_entity.pdbx_description
1 polymer ?
#
loop_
_entity_poly.entity_id
_entity_poly.type
_entity_poly.pdbx_seq_one_letter_code
_entity_poly.pdbx_strand_id
1 'polypeptide(L)'
;EEFDEDVAAPEEHTQGLAITTSLYLPLYFQGGNFSKYLRISASDMYVNDHIFLKNRGYYDRGQNQLTGRIFFANQYRTAVRDIYPRWSQVIDLSYTAYPFDRELYGDLATVRTAFYFPGIFRNHGFRIRAEAEQQNPEWFLLRNKISFSRGYEDIISKKIGFLSADYFMPLFYPDFNISSFLYLKRIRADFFYDYTRGTGNYTLTQTESGRSWIYNDGTESFRSFGVQLLSDIFILRLPYMISAGGEATWHEPGTFPEIRFLLNIDIYGMNIGRGRMRMPNL
;
A
#
# COMPACT_ATOMS: atom_id res chain seq x y z
N GLU A 1 27.56 0.72 32.05
CA GLU A 1 28.48 1.65 31.39
C GLU A 1 27.74 2.94 31.13
N GLU A 2 28.15 3.98 31.82
CA GLU A 2 27.61 5.33 31.75
C GLU A 2 28.01 5.94 30.42
N PHE A 3 27.06 6.18 29.57
CA PHE A 3 27.29 6.85 28.29
C PHE A 3 27.41 8.36 28.54
N ASP A 4 28.53 8.91 28.15
CA ASP A 4 28.85 10.32 28.21
C ASP A 4 27.84 11.14 27.43
N GLU A 5 27.06 11.98 28.10
CA GLU A 5 25.96 12.77 27.57
C GLU A 5 26.38 13.93 26.65
N ASP A 6 27.67 14.14 26.46
CA ASP A 6 28.22 15.36 25.85
C ASP A 6 28.67 15.24 24.40
N VAL A 7 28.37 14.15 23.70
CA VAL A 7 28.59 14.13 22.24
C VAL A 7 27.35 14.72 21.57
N ALA A 8 27.28 16.05 21.54
CA ALA A 8 26.33 16.75 20.69
C ALA A 8 26.52 16.29 19.24
N ALA A 9 25.49 15.65 18.66
CA ALA A 9 25.48 15.33 17.24
C ALA A 9 25.66 16.63 16.46
N PRO A 10 26.66 16.75 15.57
CA PRO A 10 26.81 17.96 14.77
C PRO A 10 25.52 18.20 13.97
N GLU A 11 24.98 19.42 14.07
CA GLU A 11 23.82 19.88 13.31
C GLU A 11 24.16 20.08 11.83
N GLU A 12 24.70 19.08 11.17
CA GLU A 12 24.83 19.11 9.71
C GLU A 12 23.55 18.54 9.09
N HIS A 13 22.64 19.42 8.76
CA HIS A 13 21.55 19.14 7.82
C HIS A 13 22.17 18.95 6.42
N THR A 14 22.73 17.79 6.18
CA THR A 14 23.12 17.42 4.81
C THR A 14 21.86 17.10 4.03
N GLN A 15 21.65 17.78 2.90
CA GLN A 15 20.60 17.43 1.95
C GLN A 15 20.89 16.01 1.47
N GLY A 16 20.05 15.04 1.81
CA GLY A 16 20.19 13.67 1.37
C GLY A 16 20.02 13.58 -0.16
N LEU A 17 20.96 12.92 -0.82
CA LEU A 17 20.86 12.56 -2.23
C LEU A 17 20.43 11.10 -2.34
N ALA A 18 19.33 10.82 -3.03
CA ALA A 18 18.91 9.48 -3.38
C ALA A 18 19.05 9.26 -4.89
N ILE A 19 19.77 8.21 -5.28
CA ILE A 19 19.94 7.79 -6.68
C ILE A 19 19.29 6.41 -6.81
N THR A 20 18.30 6.28 -7.70
CA THR A 20 17.66 5.01 -7.98
C THR A 20 17.95 4.56 -9.40
N THR A 21 18.53 3.37 -9.54
CA THR A 21 18.71 2.69 -10.82
C THR A 21 17.73 1.52 -10.91
N SER A 22 16.96 1.45 -11.99
CA SER A 22 15.96 0.39 -12.16
C SER A 22 16.08 -0.27 -13.53
N LEU A 23 16.10 -1.60 -13.54
CA LEU A 23 15.98 -2.42 -14.72
C LEU A 23 14.65 -3.15 -14.68
N TYR A 24 13.91 -3.17 -15.79
CA TYR A 24 12.65 -3.87 -15.87
C TYR A 24 12.44 -4.50 -17.24
N LEU A 25 11.82 -5.68 -17.25
CA LEU A 25 11.42 -6.40 -18.45
C LEU A 25 9.89 -6.49 -18.49
N PRO A 26 9.22 -5.67 -19.29
CA PRO A 26 7.77 -5.75 -19.46
C PRO A 26 7.42 -6.74 -20.56
N LEU A 27 6.55 -7.69 -20.25
CA LEU A 27 6.03 -8.69 -21.19
C LEU A 27 4.52 -8.56 -21.30
N TYR A 28 4.02 -8.36 -22.49
CA TYR A 28 2.59 -8.23 -22.78
C TYR A 28 2.11 -9.39 -23.64
N PHE A 29 1.07 -10.07 -23.18
CA PHE A 29 0.44 -11.15 -23.90
C PHE A 29 -1.05 -10.83 -24.07
N GLN A 30 -1.52 -10.88 -25.28
CA GLN A 30 -2.94 -10.71 -25.59
C GLN A 30 -3.51 -12.01 -26.14
N GLY A 31 -4.57 -12.50 -25.56
CA GLY A 31 -5.26 -13.71 -26.01
C GLY A 31 -6.76 -13.62 -25.76
N GLY A 32 -7.55 -13.55 -26.82
CA GLY A 32 -8.99 -13.43 -26.73
C GLY A 32 -9.44 -12.18 -25.96
N ASN A 33 -10.21 -12.37 -24.89
CA ASN A 33 -10.75 -11.29 -24.08
C ASN A 33 -9.87 -10.94 -22.88
N PHE A 34 -8.72 -11.57 -22.72
CA PHE A 34 -7.78 -11.35 -21.63
C PHE A 34 -6.54 -10.63 -22.11
N SER A 35 -6.09 -9.65 -21.34
CA SER A 35 -4.75 -9.06 -21.44
C SER A 35 -3.93 -9.51 -20.25
N LYS A 36 -2.70 -9.98 -20.53
CA LYS A 36 -1.76 -10.44 -19.51
C LYS A 36 -0.54 -9.55 -19.53
N TYR A 37 -0.10 -9.15 -18.37
CA TYR A 37 1.08 -8.33 -18.17
C TYR A 37 1.97 -9.00 -17.14
N LEU A 38 3.22 -9.23 -17.48
CA LEU A 38 4.26 -9.70 -16.56
C LEU A 38 5.39 -8.66 -16.57
N ARG A 39 5.80 -8.21 -15.41
CA ARG A 39 6.97 -7.34 -15.25
C ARG A 39 7.92 -7.96 -14.23
N ILE A 40 9.13 -8.20 -14.65
CA ILE A 40 10.25 -8.57 -13.77
C ILE A 40 11.12 -7.33 -13.66
N SER A 41 11.46 -6.91 -12.45
CA SER A 41 12.28 -5.73 -12.23
C SER A 41 13.26 -5.92 -11.07
N ALA A 42 14.39 -5.28 -11.19
CA ALA A 42 15.37 -5.10 -10.14
C ALA A 42 15.68 -3.61 -10.03
N SER A 43 15.71 -3.08 -8.83
CA SER A 43 16.08 -1.69 -8.58
C SER A 43 17.10 -1.62 -7.44
N ASP A 44 18.08 -0.79 -7.61
CA ASP A 44 19.06 -0.42 -6.62
C ASP A 44 18.87 1.06 -6.28
N MET A 45 18.68 1.36 -5.01
CA MET A 45 18.54 2.73 -4.51
C MET A 45 19.68 3.02 -3.54
N TYR A 46 20.58 3.89 -3.96
CA TYR A 46 21.60 4.45 -3.09
C TYR A 46 21.07 5.74 -2.45
N VAL A 47 21.14 5.82 -1.13
CA VAL A 47 20.79 7.02 -0.38
C VAL A 47 22.03 7.48 0.37
N ASN A 48 22.47 8.69 0.11
CA ASN A 48 23.57 9.33 0.83
C ASN A 48 23.00 10.07 2.05
N ASP A 49 22.43 9.32 2.99
CA ASP A 49 21.95 9.87 4.25
C ASP A 49 22.94 9.50 5.36
N HIS A 50 23.17 10.43 6.27
CA HIS A 50 24.07 10.20 7.38
C HIS A 50 23.25 9.71 8.57
N ILE A 51 23.38 8.42 8.88
CA ILE A 51 22.75 7.83 10.03
C ILE A 51 23.80 7.73 11.14
N PHE A 52 23.54 8.40 12.26
CA PHE A 52 24.40 8.29 13.42
C PHE A 52 24.18 6.95 14.13
N LEU A 53 25.21 6.14 14.15
CA LEU A 53 25.21 4.86 14.85
C LEU A 53 25.74 5.07 16.27
N LYS A 54 24.83 5.29 17.23
CA LYS A 54 25.14 5.56 18.63
C LYS A 54 26.10 4.53 19.24
N ASN A 55 25.96 3.26 18.86
CA ASN A 55 26.82 2.18 19.38
C ASN A 55 28.24 2.17 18.80
N ARG A 56 28.46 2.81 17.67
CA ARG A 56 29.76 2.85 16.97
C ARG A 56 30.42 4.23 17.05
N GLY A 57 29.69 5.24 17.53
CA GLY A 57 30.19 6.60 17.68
C GLY A 57 30.56 7.31 16.37
N TYR A 58 30.03 6.86 15.23
CA TYR A 58 30.26 7.48 13.94
C TYR A 58 29.00 7.51 13.08
N TYR A 59 29.00 8.37 12.06
CA TYR A 59 27.98 8.40 11.03
C TYR A 59 28.29 7.39 9.93
N ASP A 60 27.33 6.54 9.62
CA ASP A 60 27.40 5.72 8.42
C ASP A 60 27.05 6.56 7.20
N ARG A 61 27.77 6.36 6.10
CA ARG A 61 27.62 7.16 4.88
C ARG A 61 27.05 6.30 3.77
N GLY A 62 25.79 6.55 3.51
CA GLY A 62 25.10 5.93 2.41
C GLY A 62 24.62 4.53 2.70
N GLN A 63 23.55 4.17 2.06
CA GLN A 63 22.94 2.85 2.16
C GLN A 63 22.48 2.41 0.78
N ASN A 64 22.66 1.15 0.46
CA ASN A 64 22.18 0.53 -0.78
C ASN A 64 21.02 -0.39 -0.49
N GLN A 65 19.87 -0.07 -1.07
CA GLN A 65 18.67 -0.88 -1.02
C GLN A 65 18.44 -1.59 -2.35
N LEU A 66 18.60 -2.90 -2.38
CA LEU A 66 18.30 -3.72 -3.54
C LEU A 66 16.89 -4.30 -3.44
N THR A 67 16.07 -4.06 -4.45
CA THR A 67 14.70 -4.60 -4.52
C THR A 67 14.50 -5.39 -5.80
N GLY A 68 14.16 -6.68 -5.67
CA GLY A 68 13.65 -7.51 -6.75
C GLY A 68 12.12 -7.56 -6.71
N ARG A 69 11.45 -7.47 -7.88
CA ARG A 69 9.99 -7.52 -7.95
C ARG A 69 9.50 -8.27 -9.18
N ILE A 70 8.49 -9.11 -8.98
CA ILE A 70 7.75 -9.79 -10.03
C ILE A 70 6.29 -9.37 -9.92
N PHE A 71 5.80 -8.70 -10.94
CA PHE A 71 4.40 -8.26 -11.02
C PHE A 71 3.71 -8.97 -12.18
N PHE A 72 2.60 -9.65 -11.89
CA PHE A 72 1.77 -10.31 -12.88
C PHE A 72 0.32 -9.82 -12.76
N ALA A 73 -0.28 -9.50 -13.89
CA ALA A 73 -1.69 -9.18 -13.99
C ALA A 73 -2.32 -9.90 -15.18
N ASN A 74 -3.42 -10.60 -14.95
CA ASN A 74 -4.27 -11.18 -15.97
C ASN A 74 -5.66 -10.58 -15.83
N GLN A 75 -6.12 -9.86 -16.84
CA GLN A 75 -7.31 -9.03 -16.75
C GLN A 75 -8.24 -9.28 -17.92
N TYR A 76 -9.50 -9.57 -17.63
CA TYR A 76 -10.58 -9.55 -18.61
C TYR A 76 -10.88 -8.13 -19.05
N ARG A 77 -11.17 -7.91 -20.33
CA ARG A 77 -11.52 -6.58 -20.86
C ARG A 77 -12.70 -6.00 -20.11
N THR A 78 -12.55 -4.75 -19.64
CA THR A 78 -13.58 -4.02 -18.91
C THR A 78 -14.46 -3.21 -19.86
N ALA A 79 -15.76 -3.22 -19.64
CA ALA A 79 -16.66 -2.29 -20.27
C ALA A 79 -16.64 -0.92 -19.55
N VAL A 80 -17.04 0.15 -20.23
CA VAL A 80 -17.05 1.52 -19.70
C VAL A 80 -17.87 1.65 -18.41
N ARG A 81 -18.92 0.83 -18.26
CA ARG A 81 -19.79 0.82 -17.08
C ARG A 81 -19.29 -0.05 -15.94
N ASP A 82 -18.36 -0.98 -16.19
CA ASP A 82 -17.78 -1.80 -15.12
C ASP A 82 -16.97 -0.92 -14.17
N ILE A 83 -17.08 -1.17 -12.87
CA ILE A 83 -16.28 -0.48 -11.85
C ILE A 83 -14.87 -1.07 -11.84
N TYR A 84 -14.79 -2.40 -11.88
CA TYR A 84 -13.58 -3.21 -11.92
C TYR A 84 -13.69 -4.31 -12.99
N PRO A 85 -12.56 -4.93 -13.37
CA PRO A 85 -12.61 -6.09 -14.26
C PRO A 85 -13.48 -7.20 -13.65
N ARG A 86 -14.32 -7.84 -14.47
CA ARG A 86 -15.15 -8.96 -14.00
C ARG A 86 -14.33 -10.17 -13.60
N TRP A 87 -13.21 -10.39 -14.28
CA TRP A 87 -12.24 -11.44 -13.96
C TRP A 87 -10.85 -10.82 -14.05
N SER A 88 -10.13 -10.84 -12.94
CA SER A 88 -8.74 -10.41 -12.92
C SER A 88 -7.99 -11.10 -11.79
N GLN A 89 -6.73 -11.43 -12.06
CA GLN A 89 -5.78 -11.88 -11.07
C GLN A 89 -4.58 -10.96 -11.12
N VAL A 90 -4.21 -10.43 -9.97
CA VAL A 90 -3.01 -9.62 -9.80
C VAL A 90 -2.15 -10.27 -8.74
N ILE A 91 -0.87 -10.47 -9.04
CA ILE A 91 0.12 -11.03 -8.12
C ILE A 91 1.33 -10.10 -8.15
N ASP A 92 1.79 -9.70 -6.99
CA ASP A 92 2.93 -8.82 -6.82
C ASP A 92 3.83 -9.38 -5.71
N LEU A 93 4.99 -9.86 -6.11
CA LEU A 93 6.02 -10.41 -5.23
C LEU A 93 7.17 -9.43 -5.17
N SER A 94 7.62 -9.07 -3.99
CA SER A 94 8.82 -8.24 -3.85
C SER A 94 9.71 -8.72 -2.72
N TYR A 95 11.00 -8.59 -2.92
CA TYR A 95 12.03 -8.86 -1.92
C TYR A 95 12.98 -7.67 -1.88
N THR A 96 13.20 -7.13 -0.71
CA THR A 96 14.08 -5.99 -0.47
C THR A 96 15.16 -6.41 0.52
N ALA A 97 16.40 -6.11 0.20
CA ALA A 97 17.55 -6.40 1.05
C ALA A 97 18.57 -5.25 0.98
N TYR A 98 19.41 -5.18 1.98
CA TYR A 98 20.51 -4.23 2.10
C TYR A 98 21.83 -5.01 2.09
N PRO A 99 22.39 -5.34 0.91
CA PRO A 99 23.49 -6.29 0.78
C PRO A 99 24.78 -5.83 1.46
N PHE A 100 25.00 -4.51 1.58
CA PHE A 100 26.21 -3.93 2.17
C PHE A 100 26.02 -3.54 3.64
N ASP A 101 24.75 -3.38 4.10
CA ASP A 101 24.39 -2.88 5.42
C ASP A 101 23.53 -3.89 6.20
N ARG A 102 23.78 -5.19 6.02
CA ARG A 102 22.97 -6.26 6.63
C ARG A 102 22.93 -6.22 8.15
N GLU A 103 24.00 -5.71 8.76
CA GLU A 103 24.05 -5.55 10.22
C GLU A 103 23.12 -4.48 10.76
N LEU A 104 22.64 -3.58 9.89
CA LEU A 104 21.80 -2.45 10.26
C LEU A 104 20.36 -2.64 9.80
N TYR A 105 20.20 -3.12 8.58
CA TYR A 105 18.91 -3.32 7.94
C TYR A 105 18.76 -4.81 7.62
N GLY A 106 17.68 -5.38 8.03
CA GLY A 106 17.34 -6.74 7.65
C GLY A 106 16.86 -6.85 6.21
N ASP A 107 16.02 -7.81 5.98
CA ASP A 107 15.36 -8.04 4.69
C ASP A 107 13.84 -8.03 4.84
N LEU A 108 13.16 -7.80 3.73
CA LEU A 108 11.70 -7.69 3.66
C LEU A 108 11.19 -8.47 2.45
N ALA A 109 10.41 -9.51 2.69
CA ALA A 109 9.71 -10.26 1.68
C ALA A 109 8.21 -9.94 1.72
N THR A 110 7.62 -9.61 0.57
CA THR A 110 6.22 -9.21 0.47
C THR A 110 5.53 -9.94 -0.66
N VAL A 111 4.34 -10.45 -0.40
CA VAL A 111 3.42 -11.05 -1.36
C VAL A 111 2.11 -10.30 -1.29
N ARG A 112 1.63 -9.78 -2.43
CA ARG A 112 0.32 -9.13 -2.53
C ARG A 112 -0.46 -9.73 -3.68
N THR A 113 -1.69 -10.11 -3.41
CA THR A 113 -2.58 -10.69 -4.42
C THR A 113 -3.92 -9.99 -4.41
N ALA A 114 -4.53 -9.87 -5.58
CA ALA A 114 -5.90 -9.39 -5.73
C ALA A 114 -6.62 -10.20 -6.81
N PHE A 115 -7.77 -10.75 -6.43
CA PHE A 115 -8.62 -11.53 -7.30
C PHE A 115 -9.96 -10.81 -7.47
N TYR A 116 -10.39 -10.63 -8.71
CA TYR A 116 -11.64 -9.98 -9.05
C TYR A 116 -12.60 -10.98 -9.67
N PHE A 117 -13.85 -10.91 -9.26
CA PHE A 117 -14.93 -11.77 -9.70
C PHE A 117 -16.16 -10.94 -10.06
N PRO A 118 -17.05 -11.45 -10.93
CA PRO A 118 -18.34 -10.83 -11.16
C PRO A 118 -19.17 -10.85 -9.87
N GLY A 119 -19.90 -9.78 -9.63
CA GLY A 119 -20.85 -9.72 -8.53
C GLY A 119 -22.18 -10.43 -8.88
N ILE A 120 -23.13 -10.39 -7.93
CA ILE A 120 -24.44 -11.05 -8.05
C ILE A 120 -25.28 -10.45 -9.20
N PHE A 121 -25.20 -9.13 -9.36
CA PHE A 121 -25.95 -8.42 -10.40
C PHE A 121 -25.02 -7.86 -11.49
N ARG A 122 -25.62 -7.42 -12.59
CA ARG A 122 -24.90 -6.80 -13.70
C ARG A 122 -24.14 -5.55 -13.23
N ASN A 123 -22.88 -5.43 -13.64
CA ASN A 123 -21.93 -4.36 -13.27
C ASN A 123 -21.53 -4.31 -11.79
N HIS A 124 -21.97 -5.26 -10.97
CA HIS A 124 -21.41 -5.49 -9.64
C HIS A 124 -20.11 -6.26 -9.76
N GLY A 125 -19.28 -6.15 -8.74
CA GLY A 125 -18.00 -6.85 -8.66
C GLY A 125 -17.66 -7.25 -7.23
N PHE A 126 -16.85 -8.28 -7.14
CA PHE A 126 -16.30 -8.76 -5.87
C PHE A 126 -14.80 -8.84 -6.00
N ARG A 127 -14.09 -8.40 -4.96
CA ARG A 127 -12.62 -8.48 -4.90
C ARG A 127 -12.20 -9.11 -3.61
N ILE A 128 -11.25 -10.05 -3.70
CA ILE A 128 -10.52 -10.58 -2.56
C ILE A 128 -9.08 -10.12 -2.68
N ARG A 129 -8.52 -9.56 -1.61
CA ARG A 129 -7.09 -9.28 -1.49
C ARG A 129 -6.52 -10.15 -0.39
N ALA A 130 -5.39 -10.78 -0.66
CA ALA A 130 -4.60 -11.50 0.34
C ALA A 130 -3.15 -11.03 0.21
N GLU A 131 -2.62 -10.53 1.31
CA GLU A 131 -1.29 -9.95 1.35
C GLU A 131 -0.55 -10.51 2.56
N ALA A 132 0.72 -10.76 2.42
CA ALA A 132 1.58 -11.24 3.50
C ALA A 132 2.96 -10.60 3.39
N GLU A 133 3.54 -10.30 4.52
CA GLU A 133 4.86 -9.70 4.63
C GLU A 133 5.62 -10.34 5.78
N GLN A 134 6.88 -10.56 5.54
CA GLN A 134 7.82 -10.98 6.56
C GLN A 134 9.06 -10.12 6.47
N GLN A 135 9.45 -9.54 7.61
CA GLN A 135 10.71 -8.84 7.76
C GLN A 135 11.58 -9.53 8.82
N ASN A 136 12.87 -9.51 8.59
CA ASN A 136 13.87 -9.90 9.57
C ASN A 136 14.66 -8.65 9.94
N PRO A 137 14.14 -7.82 10.87
CA PRO A 137 14.77 -6.56 11.20
C PRO A 137 16.01 -6.81 12.06
N GLU A 138 17.02 -5.98 11.86
CA GLU A 138 18.20 -5.90 12.72
C GLU A 138 18.09 -4.65 13.61
N TRP A 139 18.81 -3.57 13.30
CA TRP A 139 18.76 -2.32 14.08
C TRP A 139 17.60 -1.39 13.65
N PHE A 140 17.29 -1.40 12.34
CA PHE A 140 16.24 -0.54 11.78
C PHE A 140 15.05 -1.35 11.28
N LEU A 141 13.88 -0.87 11.58
CA LEU A 141 12.62 -1.45 11.11
C LEU A 141 12.28 -0.92 9.71
N LEU A 142 11.89 -1.82 8.83
CA LEU A 142 11.39 -1.47 7.54
C LEU A 142 9.89 -1.18 7.60
N ARG A 143 9.45 -0.19 6.85
CA ARG A 143 8.03 0.15 6.78
C ARG A 143 7.28 -0.93 6.01
N ASN A 144 6.10 -1.32 6.51
CA ASN A 144 5.23 -2.27 5.85
C ASN A 144 4.88 -1.82 4.41
N LYS A 145 4.91 -2.77 3.48
CA LYS A 145 4.51 -2.59 2.07
C LYS A 145 3.12 -3.14 1.77
N ILE A 146 2.51 -3.84 2.71
CA ILE A 146 1.16 -4.39 2.59
C ILE A 146 0.09 -3.44 3.12
N SER A 147 -1.17 -3.73 2.78
CA SER A 147 -2.33 -3.02 3.29
C SER A 147 -2.60 -3.40 4.75
N PHE A 148 -3.31 -2.53 5.45
CA PHE A 148 -3.77 -2.77 6.83
C PHE A 148 -5.28 -2.63 6.92
N SER A 149 -5.91 -3.22 7.93
CA SER A 149 -7.36 -3.10 8.16
C SER A 149 -7.75 -1.64 8.30
N ARG A 150 -8.76 -1.22 7.54
CA ARG A 150 -9.22 0.17 7.52
C ARG A 150 -9.68 0.60 8.91
N GLY A 151 -9.40 1.85 9.29
CA GLY A 151 -9.75 2.39 10.59
C GLY A 151 -8.68 2.20 11.66
N TYR A 152 -7.71 1.36 11.47
CA TYR A 152 -6.59 1.18 12.39
C TYR A 152 -5.32 1.86 11.90
N GLU A 153 -4.45 2.23 12.84
CA GLU A 153 -3.09 2.64 12.53
C GLU A 153 -2.24 1.41 12.16
N ASP A 154 -1.34 1.60 11.21
CA ASP A 154 -0.44 0.54 10.76
C ASP A 154 0.55 0.21 11.89
N ILE A 155 0.62 -1.06 12.29
CA ILE A 155 1.66 -1.57 13.19
C ILE A 155 2.79 -2.20 12.40
N ILE A 156 4.01 -2.11 12.90
CA ILE A 156 5.16 -2.80 12.31
C ILE A 156 5.31 -4.15 13.01
N SER A 157 5.32 -5.23 12.23
CA SER A 157 5.41 -6.59 12.76
C SER A 157 6.47 -7.39 12.01
N LYS A 158 7.07 -8.38 12.68
CA LYS A 158 7.99 -9.32 12.04
C LYS A 158 7.32 -10.14 10.95
N LYS A 159 6.06 -10.54 11.20
CA LYS A 159 5.20 -11.20 10.21
C LYS A 159 3.83 -10.57 10.27
N ILE A 160 3.31 -10.19 9.12
CA ILE A 160 1.99 -9.59 9.02
C ILE A 160 1.25 -10.17 7.83
N GLY A 161 -0.03 -10.48 8.01
CA GLY A 161 -0.93 -10.94 6.97
C GLY A 161 -2.18 -10.08 6.94
N PHE A 162 -2.65 -9.79 5.75
CA PHE A 162 -3.85 -9.00 5.49
C PHE A 162 -4.78 -9.73 4.54
N LEU A 163 -6.06 -9.78 4.87
CA LEU A 163 -7.12 -10.32 4.04
C LEU A 163 -8.24 -9.30 3.94
N SER A 164 -8.72 -9.04 2.73
CA SER A 164 -9.83 -8.11 2.49
C SER A 164 -10.79 -8.68 1.47
N ALA A 165 -12.07 -8.51 1.74
CA ALA A 165 -13.16 -8.82 0.82
C ALA A 165 -13.97 -7.54 0.57
N ASP A 166 -14.10 -7.13 -0.69
CA ASP A 166 -14.82 -5.93 -1.08
C ASP A 166 -15.92 -6.30 -2.09
N TYR A 167 -17.13 -5.80 -1.89
CA TYR A 167 -18.23 -5.92 -2.82
C TYR A 167 -18.62 -4.55 -3.37
N PHE A 168 -18.49 -4.38 -4.67
CA PHE A 168 -18.73 -3.12 -5.36
C PHE A 168 -20.06 -3.15 -6.09
N MET A 169 -20.85 -2.11 -5.91
CA MET A 169 -22.08 -1.95 -6.66
C MET A 169 -22.28 -0.51 -7.15
N PRO A 170 -22.61 -0.32 -8.42
CA PRO A 170 -23.04 0.98 -8.90
C PRO A 170 -24.47 1.26 -8.38
N LEU A 171 -24.67 2.42 -7.76
CA LEU A 171 -25.98 2.86 -7.32
C LEU A 171 -26.71 3.58 -8.44
N PHE A 172 -26.05 4.56 -9.05
CA PHE A 172 -26.61 5.40 -10.08
C PHE A 172 -25.57 5.72 -11.16
N TYR A 173 -26.04 5.92 -12.37
CA TYR A 173 -25.29 6.47 -13.51
C TYR A 173 -25.99 7.78 -13.92
N PRO A 174 -25.74 8.89 -13.21
CA PRO A 174 -26.42 10.15 -13.51
C PRO A 174 -26.08 10.67 -14.90
N ASP A 175 -24.86 10.35 -15.40
CA ASP A 175 -24.31 10.90 -16.66
C ASP A 175 -24.54 12.42 -16.74
N PHE A 176 -24.43 13.09 -15.58
CA PHE A 176 -24.76 14.49 -15.41
C PHE A 176 -23.57 15.38 -15.69
N ASN A 177 -23.76 16.39 -16.51
CA ASN A 177 -22.74 17.29 -16.98
C ASN A 177 -23.09 18.74 -16.61
N ILE A 178 -22.19 19.40 -15.87
CA ILE A 178 -22.25 20.83 -15.58
C ILE A 178 -21.26 21.55 -16.50
N SER A 179 -21.71 21.86 -17.73
CA SER A 179 -20.89 22.54 -18.74
C SER A 179 -19.52 21.83 -18.93
N SER A 180 -18.43 22.62 -18.94
CA SER A 180 -17.06 22.11 -19.05
C SER A 180 -16.39 21.79 -17.72
N PHE A 181 -17.06 22.10 -16.60
CA PHE A 181 -16.44 22.05 -15.28
C PHE A 181 -16.50 20.68 -14.64
N LEU A 182 -17.63 19.98 -14.71
CA LEU A 182 -17.83 18.75 -13.96
C LEU A 182 -18.71 17.77 -14.76
N TYR A 183 -18.23 16.54 -14.85
CA TYR A 183 -19.01 15.40 -15.33
C TYR A 183 -19.09 14.33 -14.24
N LEU A 184 -20.30 14.09 -13.73
CA LEU A 184 -20.59 13.04 -12.77
C LEU A 184 -20.96 11.76 -13.52
N LYS A 185 -20.01 10.82 -13.55
CA LYS A 185 -20.14 9.57 -14.30
C LYS A 185 -21.03 8.56 -13.59
N ARG A 186 -20.78 8.34 -12.30
CA ARG A 186 -21.53 7.37 -11.48
C ARG A 186 -21.37 7.63 -10.00
N ILE A 187 -22.32 7.12 -9.22
CA ILE A 187 -22.24 6.98 -7.78
C ILE A 187 -22.22 5.49 -7.47
N ARG A 188 -21.32 5.04 -6.61
CA ARG A 188 -21.15 3.64 -6.23
C ARG A 188 -21.02 3.46 -4.72
N ALA A 189 -21.43 2.30 -4.24
CA ALA A 189 -21.17 1.84 -2.89
C ALA A 189 -20.21 0.65 -2.93
N ASP A 190 -19.28 0.63 -1.98
CA ASP A 190 -18.33 -0.44 -1.82
C ASP A 190 -18.43 -0.93 -0.37
N PHE A 191 -18.90 -2.17 -0.17
CA PHE A 191 -18.93 -2.82 1.15
C PHE A 191 -17.65 -3.60 1.34
N PHE A 192 -17.07 -3.53 2.53
CA PHE A 192 -15.81 -4.20 2.79
C PHE A 192 -15.76 -4.91 4.14
N TYR A 193 -14.92 -5.91 4.19
CA TYR A 193 -14.46 -6.57 5.41
C TYR A 193 -12.95 -6.76 5.31
N ASP A 194 -12.23 -6.28 6.33
CA ASP A 194 -10.77 -6.39 6.42
C ASP A 194 -10.37 -7.16 7.67
N TYR A 195 -9.33 -7.96 7.55
CA TYR A 195 -8.70 -8.69 8.63
C TYR A 195 -7.18 -8.60 8.51
N THR A 196 -6.54 -8.13 9.56
CA THR A 196 -5.07 -8.10 9.68
C THR A 196 -4.64 -8.90 10.89
N ARG A 197 -3.55 -9.66 10.74
CA ARG A 197 -2.90 -10.38 11.82
C ARG A 197 -1.40 -10.10 11.79
N GLY A 198 -0.88 -9.52 12.88
CA GLY A 198 0.55 -9.27 13.11
C GLY A 198 1.10 -10.17 14.18
N THR A 199 2.33 -10.65 14.02
CA THR A 199 3.07 -11.44 15.00
C THR A 199 4.47 -10.89 15.13
N GLY A 200 4.93 -10.74 16.39
CA GLY A 200 6.21 -10.08 16.69
C GLY A 200 6.11 -8.59 16.39
N ASN A 201 5.36 -7.88 17.21
CA ASN A 201 5.00 -6.48 16.98
C ASN A 201 6.04 -5.55 17.57
N TYR A 202 6.32 -4.44 16.88
CA TYR A 202 7.21 -3.37 17.32
C TYR A 202 6.36 -2.14 17.63
N THR A 203 6.42 -1.68 18.88
CA THR A 203 5.71 -0.48 19.33
C THR A 203 6.71 0.63 19.58
N LEU A 204 6.47 1.81 19.02
CA LEU A 204 7.28 2.99 19.30
C LEU A 204 6.88 3.55 20.67
N THR A 205 7.80 3.56 21.60
CA THR A 205 7.59 4.14 22.93
C THR A 205 8.44 5.38 23.08
N GLN A 206 7.83 6.43 23.64
CA GLN A 206 8.56 7.64 24.00
C GLN A 206 9.00 7.54 25.46
N THR A 207 10.29 7.53 25.69
CA THR A 207 10.91 7.51 27.00
C THR A 207 11.54 8.88 27.26
N GLU A 208 11.85 9.21 28.50
CA GLU A 208 12.55 10.46 28.86
C GLU A 208 13.88 10.66 28.11
N SER A 209 14.55 9.58 27.75
CA SER A 209 15.79 9.54 26.96
C SER A 209 15.59 9.49 25.43
N GLY A 210 14.37 9.59 24.91
CA GLY A 210 14.08 9.58 23.48
C GLY A 210 13.07 8.54 23.05
N ARG A 211 13.02 8.27 21.74
CA ARG A 211 12.12 7.26 21.15
C ARG A 211 12.83 5.92 21.04
N SER A 212 12.20 4.85 21.51
CA SER A 212 12.70 3.49 21.39
C SER A 212 11.63 2.53 20.89
N TRP A 213 12.05 1.47 20.17
CA TRP A 213 11.16 0.40 19.75
C TRP A 213 11.14 -0.71 20.80
N ILE A 214 9.96 -1.09 21.23
CA ILE A 214 9.74 -2.24 22.09
C ILE A 214 9.23 -3.39 21.25
N TYR A 215 9.92 -4.53 21.31
CA TYR A 215 9.48 -5.76 20.68
C TYR A 215 8.56 -6.55 21.60
N ASN A 216 7.43 -6.99 21.07
CA ASN A 216 6.49 -7.88 21.73
C ASN A 216 6.26 -9.11 20.83
N ASP A 217 6.62 -10.30 21.30
CA ASP A 217 6.45 -11.56 20.56
C ASP A 217 4.98 -12.02 20.48
N GLY A 218 4.06 -11.19 20.93
CA GLY A 218 2.62 -11.45 20.86
C GLY A 218 2.07 -11.44 19.43
N THR A 219 0.87 -11.98 19.30
CA THR A 219 0.07 -11.92 18.08
C THR A 219 -1.12 -11.02 18.31
N GLU A 220 -1.32 -10.04 17.44
CA GLU A 220 -2.46 -9.13 17.45
C GLU A 220 -3.29 -9.31 16.18
N SER A 221 -4.60 -9.11 16.30
CA SER A 221 -5.54 -9.24 15.19
C SER A 221 -6.47 -8.05 15.15
N PHE A 222 -6.62 -7.48 13.96
CA PHE A 222 -7.44 -6.30 13.70
C PHE A 222 -8.52 -6.65 12.68
N ARG A 223 -9.75 -6.25 12.98
CA ARG A 223 -10.91 -6.51 12.12
C ARG A 223 -11.65 -5.23 11.90
N SER A 224 -12.03 -4.96 10.67
CA SER A 224 -12.90 -3.85 10.36
C SER A 224 -13.86 -4.21 9.23
N PHE A 225 -15.02 -3.61 9.25
CA PHE A 225 -15.99 -3.70 8.18
C PHE A 225 -16.66 -2.35 7.98
N GLY A 226 -17.18 -2.13 6.79
CA GLY A 226 -17.74 -0.82 6.53
C GLY A 226 -18.31 -0.65 5.14
N VAL A 227 -18.64 0.60 4.85
CA VAL A 227 -19.18 1.01 3.57
C VAL A 227 -18.50 2.29 3.09
N GLN A 228 -18.18 2.34 1.82
CA GLN A 228 -17.73 3.54 1.13
C GLN A 228 -18.83 3.98 0.16
N LEU A 229 -19.16 5.26 0.17
CA LEU A 229 -20.02 5.88 -0.85
C LEU A 229 -19.17 6.85 -1.65
N LEU A 230 -18.98 6.55 -2.94
CA LEU A 230 -18.05 7.26 -3.80
C LEU A 230 -18.72 7.76 -5.07
N SER A 231 -18.39 8.99 -5.45
CA SER A 231 -18.78 9.61 -6.71
C SER A 231 -17.58 9.65 -7.64
N ASP A 232 -17.70 9.07 -8.82
CA ASP A 232 -16.68 9.11 -9.86
C ASP A 232 -16.96 10.29 -10.79
N ILE A 233 -16.06 11.29 -10.76
CA ILE A 233 -16.21 12.58 -11.44
C ILE A 233 -15.01 12.88 -12.33
N PHE A 234 -15.25 13.65 -13.40
CA PHE A 234 -14.21 14.31 -14.19
C PHE A 234 -14.35 15.81 -14.04
N ILE A 235 -13.25 16.50 -13.80
CA ILE A 235 -13.20 17.95 -13.60
C ILE A 235 -12.43 18.58 -14.76
N LEU A 236 -12.92 19.73 -15.27
CA LEU A 236 -12.27 20.53 -16.30
C LEU A 236 -11.86 19.76 -17.56
N ARG A 237 -12.61 18.73 -17.95
CA ARG A 237 -12.30 17.82 -19.07
C ARG A 237 -10.92 17.14 -18.95
N LEU A 238 -10.37 17.09 -17.75
CA LEU A 238 -9.13 16.33 -17.52
C LEU A 238 -9.38 14.84 -17.79
N PRO A 239 -8.41 14.13 -18.37
CA PRO A 239 -8.57 12.70 -18.66
C PRO A 239 -8.53 11.83 -17.39
N TYR A 240 -8.37 12.44 -16.23
CA TYR A 240 -8.25 11.75 -14.95
C TYR A 240 -9.57 11.69 -14.24
N MET A 241 -9.93 10.49 -13.79
CA MET A 241 -11.14 10.29 -13.00
C MET A 241 -10.83 10.49 -11.52
N ILE A 242 -11.61 11.34 -10.88
CA ILE A 242 -11.55 11.60 -9.44
C ILE A 242 -12.69 10.83 -8.80
N SER A 243 -12.38 10.05 -7.77
CA SER A 243 -13.37 9.40 -6.92
C SER A 243 -13.37 10.11 -5.57
N ALA A 244 -14.46 10.77 -5.23
CA ALA A 244 -14.65 11.50 -3.99
C ALA A 244 -15.87 11.00 -3.23
N GLY A 245 -15.78 10.93 -1.90
CA GLY A 245 -16.90 10.48 -1.08
C GLY A 245 -16.54 10.22 0.38
N GLY A 246 -17.34 9.41 1.06
CA GLY A 246 -17.18 9.07 2.45
C GLY A 246 -17.00 7.57 2.69
N GLU A 247 -16.34 7.24 3.77
CA GLU A 247 -16.18 5.89 4.31
C GLU A 247 -16.69 5.89 5.75
N ALA A 248 -17.50 4.90 6.09
CA ALA A 248 -17.89 4.60 7.46
C ALA A 248 -17.32 3.22 7.82
N THR A 249 -16.48 3.18 8.84
CA THR A 249 -15.75 1.98 9.27
C THR A 249 -16.11 1.64 10.70
N TRP A 250 -16.48 0.38 10.94
CA TRP A 250 -16.74 -0.20 12.26
C TRP A 250 -15.65 -1.20 12.62
N HIS A 251 -15.20 -1.14 13.87
CA HIS A 251 -14.24 -2.09 14.43
C HIS A 251 -14.96 -3.22 15.17
N GLU A 252 -16.08 -2.87 15.80
CA GLU A 252 -16.95 -3.81 16.53
C GLU A 252 -18.43 -3.56 16.18
N PRO A 253 -19.25 -4.60 16.14
CA PRO A 253 -20.69 -4.42 15.94
C PRO A 253 -21.33 -3.59 17.07
N GLY A 254 -22.13 -2.58 16.70
CA GLY A 254 -22.85 -1.75 17.65
C GLY A 254 -22.09 -0.53 18.19
N THR A 255 -20.86 -0.30 17.74
CA THR A 255 -20.11 0.93 18.02
C THR A 255 -20.43 2.02 17.02
N PHE A 256 -20.10 3.27 17.33
CA PHE A 256 -20.18 4.36 16.34
C PHE A 256 -19.10 4.16 15.27
N PRO A 257 -19.44 4.37 13.98
CA PRO A 257 -18.46 4.25 12.92
C PRO A 257 -17.47 5.40 12.93
N GLU A 258 -16.25 5.10 12.58
CA GLU A 258 -15.29 6.12 12.18
C GLU A 258 -15.64 6.60 10.77
N ILE A 259 -15.82 7.91 10.62
CA ILE A 259 -16.16 8.53 9.34
C ILE A 259 -14.93 9.21 8.77
N ARG A 260 -14.61 8.87 7.50
CA ARG A 260 -13.48 9.47 6.77
C ARG A 260 -13.94 10.00 5.43
N PHE A 261 -13.38 11.13 5.02
CA PHE A 261 -13.51 11.61 3.64
C PHE A 261 -12.45 10.93 2.77
N LEU A 262 -12.88 10.46 1.59
CA LEU A 262 -12.02 9.82 0.62
C LEU A 262 -11.91 10.67 -0.63
N LEU A 263 -10.68 10.94 -1.06
CA LEU A 263 -10.36 11.56 -2.34
C LEU A 263 -9.30 10.71 -3.05
N ASN A 264 -9.61 10.22 -4.23
CA ASN A 264 -8.69 9.42 -5.03
C ASN A 264 -8.67 9.93 -6.48
N ILE A 265 -7.48 10.16 -7.01
CA ILE A 265 -7.26 10.62 -8.38
C ILE A 265 -6.58 9.50 -9.17
N ASP A 266 -7.22 9.04 -10.24
CA ASP A 266 -6.65 8.04 -11.13
C ASP A 266 -5.88 8.71 -12.27
N ILE A 267 -4.61 8.99 -12.04
CA ILE A 267 -3.74 9.69 -12.99
C ILE A 267 -3.35 8.81 -14.19
N TYR A 268 -3.31 7.50 -14.00
CA TYR A 268 -2.78 6.58 -15.01
C TYR A 268 -3.83 5.83 -15.82
N GLY A 269 -5.14 6.02 -15.49
CA GLY A 269 -6.22 5.28 -16.17
C GLY A 269 -6.12 3.77 -16.01
N MET A 270 -5.19 3.28 -15.22
CA MET A 270 -5.03 1.87 -14.92
C MET A 270 -6.04 1.47 -13.86
N ASN A 271 -7.16 0.90 -14.27
CA ASN A 271 -8.16 0.31 -13.39
C ASN A 271 -7.66 -0.94 -12.65
N ILE A 272 -6.36 -1.15 -12.55
CA ILE A 272 -5.74 -2.24 -11.83
C ILE A 272 -5.68 -1.85 -10.36
N GLY A 273 -6.70 -2.24 -9.62
CA GLY A 273 -6.70 -2.15 -8.17
C GLY A 273 -6.84 -0.73 -7.62
N ARG A 274 -8.03 -0.16 -7.71
CA ARG A 274 -8.46 0.96 -6.87
C ARG A 274 -8.79 0.50 -5.46
N GLY A 275 -7.84 0.04 -4.79
CA GLY A 275 -7.76 -0.08 -3.36
C GLY A 275 -6.29 0.05 -3.10
N ARG A 276 -5.92 1.09 -2.44
CA ARG A 276 -4.57 1.41 -1.92
C ARG A 276 -3.45 0.39 -2.24
N MET A 277 -3.25 -0.01 -3.50
CA MET A 277 -1.91 -0.26 -3.94
C MET A 277 -1.28 1.14 -3.98
N ARG A 278 -0.74 1.60 -2.86
CA ARG A 278 0.29 2.62 -2.93
C ARG A 278 1.35 2.01 -3.82
N MET A 279 1.38 2.43 -5.09
CA MET A 279 2.62 2.28 -5.84
C MET A 279 3.68 2.86 -4.90
N PRO A 280 4.75 2.16 -4.58
CA PRO A 280 5.88 2.84 -3.95
C PRO A 280 6.19 4.00 -4.88
N ASN A 281 6.22 5.20 -4.32
CA ASN A 281 6.64 6.38 -5.05
C ASN A 281 7.90 5.99 -5.84
N LEU A 282 7.80 6.09 -7.16
CA LEU A 282 8.96 6.16 -8.01
C LEU A 282 9.74 7.41 -7.63
#